data_f4b158d8a8ea5f1fbe0f7bac7315dcc8
#
_entry.id   f4b158d8a8ea5f1fbe0f7bac7315dcc8
#
_cell.length_a   1.000
_cell.length_b   1.000
_cell.length_c   1.000
_cell.angle_alpha   90.00
_cell.angle_beta   90.00
_cell.angle_gamma   90.00
#
_symmetry.space_group_name_H-M   'P 1'
#
loop_
_entity.id
_entity.type
_entity.pdbx_description
1 polymer ?
#
loop_
_entity_poly.entity_id
_entity_poly.type
_entity_poly.pdbx_seq_one_letter_code
_entity_poly.pdbx_strand_id
1 'polypeptide(L)'
;MTRLETLEKNLLERLGNTFPMTMKYGEITLEIPAEQWVKVCTNLRDDPALAFDIAVDLAGIDYSTYGLPGNGSKSSFPARFAVAVHLLSTKHNWRLCVRAFAPDDDMPMLPSIASIWPSLGWFEREAFDMFGIIFEGHPDLRRILTDYGFIGHPFRKDFPLSGYVEMRYDEESQRVIYQPVTIEPREITPRVIREEGYGAGR
;
A
#
# COMPACT_ATOMS: atom_id res chain seq x y z
N MET A 1 18.03 -1.41 -26.63
CA MET A 1 16.90 -1.45 -25.68
C MET A 1 17.42 -1.60 -24.28
N THR A 2 16.95 -0.74 -23.39
CA THR A 2 17.21 -0.90 -21.95
C THR A 2 16.37 -2.05 -21.39
N ARG A 3 16.68 -2.52 -20.17
CA ARG A 3 15.88 -3.56 -19.50
C ARG A 3 14.42 -3.12 -19.33
N LEU A 4 14.20 -1.86 -19.01
CA LEU A 4 12.86 -1.29 -18.83
C LEU A 4 12.07 -1.23 -20.13
N GLU A 5 12.66 -0.77 -21.23
CA GLU A 5 12.02 -0.78 -22.54
C GLU A 5 11.63 -2.20 -23.00
N THR A 6 12.45 -3.18 -22.66
CA THR A 6 12.14 -4.59 -22.98
C THR A 6 10.98 -5.09 -22.14
N LEU A 7 10.95 -4.75 -20.84
CA LEU A 7 9.83 -5.09 -19.95
C LEU A 7 8.53 -4.42 -20.40
N GLU A 8 8.57 -3.11 -20.69
CA GLU A 8 7.41 -2.37 -21.18
C GLU A 8 6.83 -3.00 -22.45
N LYS A 9 7.69 -3.32 -23.41
CA LYS A 9 7.27 -3.99 -24.64
C LYS A 9 6.59 -5.34 -24.35
N ASN A 10 7.18 -6.18 -23.49
CA ASN A 10 6.61 -7.47 -23.14
C ASN A 10 5.27 -7.33 -22.40
N LEU A 11 5.14 -6.37 -21.50
CA LEU A 11 3.87 -6.09 -20.83
C LEU A 11 2.79 -5.68 -21.83
N LEU A 12 3.11 -4.79 -22.77
CA LEU A 12 2.18 -4.36 -23.83
C LEU A 12 1.78 -5.52 -24.75
N GLU A 13 2.72 -6.38 -25.12
CA GLU A 13 2.44 -7.58 -25.96
C GLU A 13 1.54 -8.59 -25.27
N ARG A 14 1.68 -8.79 -23.94
CA ARG A 14 0.97 -9.82 -23.18
C ARG A 14 -0.35 -9.33 -22.57
N LEU A 15 -0.39 -8.08 -22.09
CA LEU A 15 -1.56 -7.52 -21.43
C LEU A 15 -2.34 -6.54 -22.34
N GLY A 16 -1.78 -6.19 -23.50
CA GLY A 16 -2.32 -5.14 -24.35
C GLY A 16 -2.14 -3.75 -23.75
N ASN A 17 -2.69 -2.75 -24.41
CA ASN A 17 -2.72 -1.36 -23.93
C ASN A 17 -3.96 -1.08 -23.08
N THR A 18 -4.39 -2.08 -22.29
CA THR A 18 -5.64 -2.00 -21.51
C THR A 18 -5.43 -1.33 -20.15
N PHE A 19 -4.22 -1.46 -19.60
CA PHE A 19 -3.91 -1.00 -18.26
C PHE A 19 -2.99 0.21 -18.31
N PRO A 20 -3.27 1.27 -17.50
CA PRO A 20 -2.36 2.40 -17.38
C PRO A 20 -0.98 1.95 -16.88
N MET A 21 0.05 2.35 -17.58
CA MET A 21 1.45 2.15 -17.17
C MET A 21 2.12 3.51 -17.01
N THR A 22 2.85 3.66 -15.91
CA THR A 22 3.66 4.85 -15.63
C THR A 22 5.11 4.44 -15.44
N MET A 23 6.02 5.04 -16.20
CA MET A 23 7.45 4.86 -16.03
C MET A 23 8.04 6.10 -15.35
N LYS A 24 8.45 5.95 -14.07
CA LYS A 24 9.10 7.02 -13.31
C LYS A 24 10.20 6.43 -12.43
N TYR A 25 11.24 7.20 -12.19
CA TYR A 25 12.35 6.85 -11.31
C TYR A 25 13.03 5.51 -11.62
N GLY A 26 12.99 5.06 -12.89
CA GLY A 26 13.58 3.79 -13.30
C GLY A 26 12.74 2.56 -12.98
N GLU A 27 11.45 2.74 -12.69
CA GLU A 27 10.50 1.68 -12.38
C GLU A 27 9.21 1.83 -13.22
N ILE A 28 8.61 0.70 -13.56
CA ILE A 28 7.29 0.65 -14.20
C ILE A 28 6.25 0.36 -13.10
N THR A 29 5.23 1.23 -13.04
CA THR A 29 4.02 0.98 -12.25
C THR A 29 2.87 0.66 -13.18
N LEU A 30 2.26 -0.51 -12.99
CA LEU A 30 1.09 -0.99 -13.71
C LEU A 30 -0.15 -0.85 -12.82
N GLU A 31 -1.17 -0.14 -13.30
CA GLU A 31 -2.43 0.01 -12.57
C GLU A 31 -3.47 -0.99 -13.07
N ILE A 32 -4.05 -1.76 -12.15
CA ILE A 32 -5.00 -2.84 -12.47
C ILE A 32 -6.32 -2.59 -11.72
N PRO A 33 -7.47 -2.66 -12.40
CA PRO A 33 -8.77 -2.65 -11.73
C PRO A 33 -8.94 -3.86 -10.80
N ALA A 34 -9.68 -3.67 -9.69
CA ALA A 34 -9.89 -4.69 -8.68
C ALA A 34 -10.47 -6.00 -9.27
N GLU A 35 -11.37 -5.90 -10.24
CA GLU A 35 -12.03 -7.05 -10.87
C GLU A 35 -11.07 -7.92 -11.69
N GLN A 36 -9.97 -7.34 -12.17
CA GLN A 36 -8.97 -8.03 -12.98
C GLN A 36 -7.69 -8.38 -12.19
N TRP A 37 -7.64 -7.98 -10.92
CA TRP A 37 -6.48 -8.09 -10.05
C TRP A 37 -5.89 -9.49 -10.03
N VAL A 38 -6.67 -10.50 -9.63
CA VAL A 38 -6.22 -11.91 -9.54
C VAL A 38 -5.79 -12.45 -10.89
N LYS A 39 -6.58 -12.19 -11.94
CA LYS A 39 -6.32 -12.71 -13.28
C LYS A 39 -4.99 -12.17 -13.84
N VAL A 40 -4.76 -10.87 -13.71
CA VAL A 40 -3.54 -10.24 -14.23
C VAL A 40 -2.32 -10.67 -13.40
N CYS A 41 -2.44 -10.71 -12.06
CA CYS A 41 -1.37 -11.22 -11.19
C CYS A 41 -0.99 -12.67 -11.52
N THR A 42 -1.97 -13.53 -11.80
CA THR A 42 -1.71 -14.91 -12.25
C THR A 42 -0.94 -14.93 -13.57
N ASN A 43 -1.35 -14.11 -14.55
CA ASN A 43 -0.64 -14.01 -15.82
C ASN A 43 0.80 -13.50 -15.65
N LEU A 44 1.01 -12.49 -14.79
CA LEU A 44 2.34 -11.95 -14.52
C LEU A 44 3.29 -13.03 -13.96
N ARG A 45 2.79 -13.94 -13.13
CA ARG A 45 3.57 -15.06 -12.59
C ARG A 45 3.81 -16.16 -13.64
N ASP A 46 2.75 -16.58 -14.31
CA ASP A 46 2.72 -17.83 -15.08
C ASP A 46 3.21 -17.69 -16.53
N ASP A 47 3.12 -16.49 -17.12
CA ASP A 47 3.62 -16.26 -18.48
C ASP A 47 5.15 -16.34 -18.51
N PRO A 48 5.75 -17.29 -19.28
CA PRO A 48 7.20 -17.45 -19.33
C PRO A 48 7.96 -16.23 -19.87
N ALA A 49 7.28 -15.32 -20.59
CA ALA A 49 7.86 -14.08 -21.09
C ALA A 49 7.93 -12.98 -20.00
N LEU A 50 7.17 -13.13 -18.91
CA LEU A 50 7.13 -12.21 -17.78
C LEU A 50 7.77 -12.84 -16.54
N ALA A 51 7.30 -14.02 -16.14
CA ALA A 51 7.82 -14.90 -15.10
C ALA A 51 8.15 -14.17 -13.79
N PHE A 52 7.18 -13.39 -13.26
CA PHE A 52 7.31 -12.76 -11.96
C PHE A 52 7.09 -13.78 -10.84
N ASP A 53 8.10 -14.57 -10.57
CA ASP A 53 8.09 -15.69 -9.64
C ASP A 53 8.13 -15.29 -8.17
N ILE A 54 8.62 -14.08 -7.86
CA ILE A 54 8.72 -13.58 -6.50
C ILE A 54 7.87 -12.32 -6.33
N ALA A 55 6.98 -12.33 -5.33
CA ALA A 55 6.43 -11.12 -4.76
C ALA A 55 7.32 -10.67 -3.58
N VAL A 56 7.91 -9.49 -3.72
CA VAL A 56 8.87 -8.95 -2.76
C VAL A 56 8.15 -8.42 -1.53
N ASP A 57 7.13 -7.61 -1.77
CA ASP A 57 6.28 -7.04 -0.73
C ASP A 57 4.89 -6.68 -1.26
N LEU A 58 3.99 -6.32 -0.33
CA LEU A 58 2.71 -5.69 -0.59
C LEU A 58 2.49 -4.61 0.46
N ALA A 59 2.23 -3.38 0.04
CA ALA A 59 1.96 -2.26 0.92
C ALA A 59 0.57 -1.67 0.69
N GLY A 60 -0.18 -1.44 1.77
CA GLY A 60 -1.38 -0.60 1.75
C GLY A 60 -1.01 0.87 1.66
N ILE A 61 -1.87 1.66 1.02
CA ILE A 61 -1.66 3.11 0.83
C ILE A 61 -2.97 3.85 1.11
N ASP A 62 -2.89 4.93 1.88
CA ASP A 62 -3.99 5.89 2.07
C ASP A 62 -3.63 7.20 1.34
N TYR A 63 -4.36 7.54 0.29
CA TYR A 63 -4.18 8.72 -0.53
C TYR A 63 -5.00 9.94 -0.06
N SER A 64 -5.74 9.86 1.04
CA SER A 64 -6.67 10.92 1.48
C SER A 64 -6.03 12.31 1.58
N THR A 65 -4.74 12.38 1.93
CA THR A 65 -4.01 13.66 2.07
C THR A 65 -2.91 13.86 1.03
N TYR A 66 -2.75 12.93 0.11
CA TYR A 66 -1.65 12.99 -0.86
C TYR A 66 -1.90 14.02 -1.96
N GLY A 67 -0.90 14.88 -2.19
CA GLY A 67 -0.95 15.88 -3.26
C GLY A 67 -1.95 17.01 -3.03
N LEU A 68 -2.53 17.09 -1.83
CA LEU A 68 -3.41 18.20 -1.49
C LEU A 68 -2.57 19.47 -1.25
N PRO A 69 -2.76 20.54 -2.02
CA PRO A 69 -2.38 21.85 -1.56
C PRO A 69 -3.24 22.14 -0.33
N GLY A 70 -2.72 22.78 0.72
CA GLY A 70 -3.31 22.95 2.04
C GLY A 70 -4.76 23.49 2.16
N ASN A 71 -5.54 23.41 1.11
CA ASN A 71 -6.89 23.96 0.93
C ASN A 71 -7.99 22.90 0.76
N GLY A 72 -7.78 21.65 1.17
CA GLY A 72 -8.87 20.66 1.23
C GLY A 72 -9.39 20.14 -0.12
N SER A 73 -8.63 20.29 -1.21
CA SER A 73 -8.97 19.70 -2.50
C SER A 73 -8.94 18.17 -2.40
N LYS A 74 -9.81 17.48 -3.13
CA LYS A 74 -9.80 16.00 -3.17
C LYS A 74 -8.51 15.49 -3.79
N SER A 75 -8.04 14.33 -3.34
CA SER A 75 -6.92 13.61 -3.94
C SER A 75 -7.12 13.48 -5.46
N SER A 76 -6.03 13.57 -6.23
CA SER A 76 -6.05 13.35 -7.69
C SER A 76 -6.17 11.87 -8.07
N PHE A 77 -6.18 10.97 -7.10
CA PHE A 77 -6.31 9.53 -7.31
C PHE A 77 -7.78 9.09 -7.32
N PRO A 78 -8.10 7.99 -8.03
CA PRO A 78 -9.48 7.54 -8.24
C PRO A 78 -10.18 7.08 -6.96
N ALA A 79 -9.43 6.61 -5.95
CA ALA A 79 -9.94 6.16 -4.66
C ALA A 79 -8.95 6.48 -3.54
N ARG A 80 -9.43 6.44 -2.31
CA ARG A 80 -8.63 6.70 -1.11
C ARG A 80 -7.59 5.61 -0.85
N PHE A 81 -8.02 4.35 -0.92
CA PHE A 81 -7.17 3.23 -0.58
C PHE A 81 -6.66 2.49 -1.81
N ALA A 82 -5.41 2.13 -1.77
CA ALA A 82 -4.78 1.30 -2.79
C ALA A 82 -3.84 0.28 -2.15
N VAL A 83 -3.50 -0.72 -2.94
CA VAL A 83 -2.45 -1.70 -2.63
C VAL A 83 -1.40 -1.64 -3.74
N ALA A 84 -0.14 -1.60 -3.37
CA ALA A 84 0.99 -1.71 -4.27
C ALA A 84 1.78 -2.98 -3.95
N VAL A 85 2.06 -3.78 -4.98
CA VAL A 85 2.86 -5.01 -4.89
C VAL A 85 4.10 -4.85 -5.74
N HIS A 86 5.26 -5.16 -5.17
CA HIS A 86 6.51 -5.19 -5.92
C HIS A 86 6.85 -6.63 -6.29
N LEU A 87 6.97 -6.86 -7.58
CA LEU A 87 7.25 -8.15 -8.17
C LEU A 87 8.68 -8.20 -8.71
N LEU A 88 9.29 -9.37 -8.59
CA LEU A 88 10.61 -9.67 -9.14
C LEU A 88 10.53 -10.92 -10.03
N SER A 89 11.03 -10.80 -11.24
CA SER A 89 11.32 -11.93 -12.11
C SER A 89 12.80 -12.31 -11.95
N THR A 90 13.07 -13.47 -11.38
CA THR A 90 14.45 -13.96 -11.24
C THR A 90 15.04 -14.38 -12.59
N LYS A 91 14.19 -14.89 -13.47
CA LYS A 91 14.58 -15.32 -14.83
C LYS A 91 15.07 -14.15 -15.69
N HIS A 92 14.36 -13.03 -15.66
CA HIS A 92 14.64 -11.87 -16.51
C HIS A 92 15.35 -10.74 -15.78
N ASN A 93 15.48 -10.82 -14.45
CA ASN A 93 15.98 -9.77 -13.57
C ASN A 93 15.23 -8.45 -13.79
N TRP A 94 13.89 -8.53 -13.81
CA TRP A 94 12.97 -7.40 -13.90
C TRP A 94 12.28 -7.14 -12.57
N ARG A 95 11.96 -5.88 -12.33
CA ARG A 95 11.10 -5.44 -11.23
C ARG A 95 9.90 -4.72 -11.81
N LEU A 96 8.76 -4.91 -11.18
CA LEU A 96 7.50 -4.30 -11.56
C LEU A 96 6.73 -3.92 -10.29
N CYS A 97 6.25 -2.69 -10.23
CA CYS A 97 5.24 -2.30 -9.25
C CYS A 97 3.86 -2.50 -9.88
N VAL A 98 2.97 -3.19 -9.17
CA VAL A 98 1.58 -3.38 -9.59
C VAL A 98 0.69 -2.74 -8.55
N ARG A 99 -0.21 -1.84 -8.96
CA ARG A 99 -1.10 -1.10 -8.07
C ARG A 99 -2.57 -1.35 -8.40
N ALA A 100 -3.36 -1.59 -7.37
CA ALA A 100 -4.81 -1.63 -7.48
C ALA A 100 -5.46 -0.69 -6.46
N PHE A 101 -6.54 -0.02 -6.86
CA PHE A 101 -7.34 0.81 -5.98
C PHE A 101 -8.54 0.03 -5.47
N ALA A 102 -8.83 0.14 -4.17
CA ALA A 102 -10.05 -0.39 -3.62
C ALA A 102 -11.23 0.48 -4.06
N PRO A 103 -12.31 -0.10 -4.60
CA PRO A 103 -13.39 0.66 -5.21
C PRO A 103 -14.25 1.44 -4.19
N ASP A 104 -14.24 1.02 -2.92
CA ASP A 104 -15.03 1.62 -1.84
C ASP A 104 -14.11 2.17 -0.76
N ASP A 105 -14.29 3.44 -0.40
CA ASP A 105 -13.49 4.12 0.62
C ASP A 105 -13.96 3.80 2.05
N ASP A 106 -15.25 3.44 2.25
CA ASP A 106 -15.80 3.09 3.56
C ASP A 106 -15.43 1.66 3.95
N MET A 107 -15.52 0.74 2.99
CA MET A 107 -15.15 -0.67 3.15
C MET A 107 -14.18 -1.10 2.04
N PRO A 108 -12.92 -0.66 2.11
CA PRO A 108 -11.94 -0.95 1.07
C PRO A 108 -11.68 -2.45 0.97
N MET A 109 -11.98 -3.03 -0.18
CA MET A 109 -11.86 -4.46 -0.42
C MET A 109 -11.16 -4.74 -1.74
N LEU A 110 -10.26 -5.73 -1.73
CA LEU A 110 -9.59 -6.28 -2.90
C LEU A 110 -9.53 -7.81 -2.80
N PRO A 111 -9.56 -8.54 -3.91
CA PRO A 111 -9.33 -9.98 -3.87
C PRO A 111 -7.92 -10.31 -3.39
N SER A 112 -7.79 -11.35 -2.55
CA SER A 112 -6.48 -11.85 -2.08
C SER A 112 -5.68 -12.47 -3.22
N ILE A 113 -4.38 -12.23 -3.23
CA ILE A 113 -3.41 -12.87 -4.13
C ILE A 113 -2.42 -13.78 -3.39
N ALA A 114 -2.70 -14.07 -2.12
CA ALA A 114 -1.90 -15.01 -1.32
C ALA A 114 -1.86 -16.42 -1.91
N SER A 115 -2.88 -16.82 -2.69
CA SER A 115 -2.86 -18.08 -3.44
C SER A 115 -1.88 -18.08 -4.62
N ILE A 116 -1.53 -16.91 -5.14
CA ILE A 116 -0.56 -16.74 -6.24
C ILE A 116 0.85 -16.70 -5.67
N TRP A 117 1.07 -15.87 -4.65
CA TRP A 117 2.34 -15.77 -3.93
C TRP A 117 2.08 -15.92 -2.42
N PRO A 118 2.32 -17.11 -1.85
CA PRO A 118 1.99 -17.35 -0.43
C PRO A 118 2.65 -16.42 0.58
N SER A 119 3.81 -15.85 0.24
CA SER A 119 4.49 -14.84 1.06
C SER A 119 3.64 -13.61 1.32
N LEU A 120 2.77 -13.23 0.38
CA LEU A 120 1.91 -12.05 0.49
C LEU A 120 0.81 -12.19 1.54
N GLY A 121 0.49 -13.41 1.99
CA GLY A 121 -0.50 -13.59 3.05
C GLY A 121 -0.15 -12.82 4.33
N TRP A 122 1.13 -12.65 4.65
CA TRP A 122 1.55 -11.84 5.80
C TRP A 122 1.40 -10.34 5.55
N PHE A 123 1.75 -9.88 4.36
CA PHE A 123 1.64 -8.47 3.97
C PHE A 123 0.17 -8.04 3.78
N GLU A 124 -0.69 -8.93 3.29
CA GLU A 124 -2.14 -8.68 3.23
C GLU A 124 -2.74 -8.51 4.63
N ARG A 125 -2.30 -9.31 5.61
CA ARG A 125 -2.68 -9.13 7.01
C ARG A 125 -2.17 -7.81 7.59
N GLU A 126 -0.95 -7.39 7.25
CA GLU A 126 -0.42 -6.09 7.64
C GLU A 126 -1.24 -4.95 7.05
N ALA A 127 -1.54 -4.98 5.75
CA ALA A 127 -2.37 -3.97 5.10
C ALA A 127 -3.79 -3.93 5.67
N PHE A 128 -4.37 -5.08 6.01
CA PHE A 128 -5.64 -5.15 6.73
C PHE A 128 -5.54 -4.52 8.12
N ASP A 129 -4.51 -4.86 8.90
CA ASP A 129 -4.35 -4.35 10.26
C ASP A 129 -4.11 -2.83 10.28
N MET A 130 -3.20 -2.35 9.42
CA MET A 130 -2.75 -0.95 9.42
C MET A 130 -3.71 0.01 8.72
N PHE A 131 -4.40 -0.43 7.66
CA PHE A 131 -5.25 0.42 6.82
C PHE A 131 -6.73 0.01 6.83
N GLY A 132 -7.05 -1.22 7.25
CA GLY A 132 -8.40 -1.77 7.18
C GLY A 132 -8.81 -2.21 5.77
N ILE A 133 -7.85 -2.52 4.90
CA ILE A 133 -8.13 -3.07 3.57
C ILE A 133 -8.44 -4.55 3.72
N ILE A 134 -9.62 -4.95 3.28
CA ILE A 134 -10.10 -6.34 3.35
C ILE A 134 -9.61 -7.11 2.11
N PHE A 135 -9.04 -8.29 2.33
CA PHE A 135 -8.61 -9.17 1.25
C PHE A 135 -9.56 -10.36 1.14
N GLU A 136 -10.46 -10.30 0.17
CA GLU A 136 -11.47 -11.34 -0.06
C GLU A 136 -10.80 -12.65 -0.49
N GLY A 137 -11.18 -13.75 0.17
CA GLY A 137 -10.59 -15.06 -0.10
C GLY A 137 -9.23 -15.32 0.58
N HIS A 138 -8.77 -14.42 1.44
CA HIS A 138 -7.57 -14.67 2.26
C HIS A 138 -7.84 -15.80 3.27
N PRO A 139 -6.94 -16.80 3.39
CA PRO A 139 -7.20 -17.97 4.23
C PRO A 139 -7.26 -17.71 5.73
N ASP A 140 -6.59 -16.66 6.22
CA ASP A 140 -6.50 -16.33 7.66
C ASP A 140 -6.33 -14.82 7.85
N LEU A 141 -7.36 -14.02 7.48
CA LEU A 141 -7.31 -12.57 7.59
C LEU A 141 -7.60 -12.14 9.03
N ARG A 142 -6.56 -11.80 9.76
CA ARG A 142 -6.61 -11.31 11.14
C ARG A 142 -5.48 -10.33 11.41
N ARG A 143 -5.61 -9.51 12.45
CA ARG A 143 -4.56 -8.56 12.85
C ARG A 143 -3.23 -9.26 13.12
N ILE A 144 -2.13 -8.55 12.91
CA ILE A 144 -0.78 -9.09 13.04
C ILE A 144 0.16 -8.22 13.88
N LEU A 145 0.04 -6.90 13.79
CA LEU A 145 0.93 -5.96 14.46
C LEU A 145 0.28 -5.29 15.67
N THR A 146 -1.04 -5.05 15.63
CA THR A 146 -1.75 -4.43 16.74
C THR A 146 -2.27 -5.47 17.73
N ASP A 147 -2.51 -5.02 18.97
CA ASP A 147 -3.10 -5.86 20.03
C ASP A 147 -4.52 -6.30 19.68
N TYR A 148 -4.99 -7.38 20.31
CA TYR A 148 -6.35 -7.92 20.12
C TYR A 148 -7.45 -6.91 20.46
N GLY A 149 -7.20 -6.01 21.41
CA GLY A 149 -8.14 -4.96 21.80
C GLY A 149 -7.95 -3.63 21.08
N PHE A 150 -7.04 -3.55 20.11
CA PHE A 150 -6.75 -2.29 19.41
C PHE A 150 -7.92 -1.87 18.53
N ILE A 151 -8.36 -0.60 18.67
CA ILE A 151 -9.48 -0.03 17.93
C ILE A 151 -8.94 0.95 16.87
N GLY A 152 -9.28 0.68 15.61
CA GLY A 152 -8.90 1.50 14.47
C GLY A 152 -7.76 0.91 13.63
N HIS A 153 -7.21 1.74 12.75
CA HIS A 153 -6.16 1.39 11.78
C HIS A 153 -5.08 2.48 11.80
N PRO A 154 -3.93 2.21 12.41
CA PRO A 154 -2.99 3.27 12.80
C PRO A 154 -2.27 3.96 11.64
N PHE A 155 -2.26 3.39 10.43
CA PHE A 155 -1.62 4.02 9.27
C PHE A 155 -2.59 4.82 8.40
N ARG A 156 -3.90 4.82 8.71
CA ARG A 156 -4.82 5.75 8.10
C ARG A 156 -4.44 7.19 8.44
N LYS A 157 -4.52 8.09 7.47
CA LYS A 157 -4.13 9.51 7.65
C LYS A 157 -5.02 10.28 8.60
N ASP A 158 -6.23 9.80 8.84
CA ASP A 158 -7.18 10.33 9.83
C ASP A 158 -7.01 9.72 11.24
N PHE A 159 -6.12 8.75 11.43
CA PHE A 159 -5.81 8.19 12.74
C PHE A 159 -4.76 9.08 13.45
N PRO A 160 -4.98 9.47 14.73
CA PRO A 160 -4.05 10.34 15.45
C PRO A 160 -2.72 9.64 15.73
N LEU A 161 -1.60 10.36 15.59
CA LEU A 161 -0.25 9.82 15.81
C LEU A 161 -0.05 9.24 17.22
N SER A 162 -0.66 9.86 18.23
CA SER A 162 -0.60 9.40 19.63
C SER A 162 -1.57 8.26 19.94
N GLY A 163 -2.47 7.91 19.00
CA GLY A 163 -3.57 6.99 19.27
C GLY A 163 -4.67 7.59 20.15
N TYR A 164 -5.62 6.76 20.57
CA TYR A 164 -6.72 7.15 21.46
C TYR A 164 -6.52 6.67 22.89
N VAL A 165 -5.79 5.56 23.04
CA VAL A 165 -5.53 4.93 24.33
C VAL A 165 -4.05 4.57 24.46
N GLU A 166 -3.56 4.58 25.68
CA GLU A 166 -2.23 4.09 26.04
C GLU A 166 -2.31 2.98 27.09
N MET A 167 -1.33 2.13 27.12
CA MET A 167 -1.19 1.09 28.14
C MET A 167 -0.32 1.62 29.28
N ARG A 168 -0.79 1.47 30.52
CA ARG A 168 -0.06 1.82 31.72
C ARG A 168 -0.12 0.67 32.71
N TYR A 169 0.99 0.45 33.40
CA TYR A 169 0.98 -0.44 34.56
C TYR A 169 0.36 0.27 35.76
N ASP A 170 -0.67 -0.32 36.33
CA ASP A 170 -1.32 0.14 37.55
C ASP A 170 -0.79 -0.66 38.75
N GLU A 171 -0.08 0.05 39.65
CA GLU A 171 0.55 -0.58 40.82
C GLU A 171 -0.47 -1.07 41.84
N GLU A 172 -1.63 -0.41 41.95
CA GLU A 172 -2.67 -0.82 42.93
C GLU A 172 -3.33 -2.13 42.51
N SER A 173 -3.70 -2.23 41.23
CA SER A 173 -4.33 -3.48 40.70
C SER A 173 -3.32 -4.50 40.21
N GLN A 174 -2.02 -4.19 40.23
CA GLN A 174 -0.90 -5.04 39.76
C GLN A 174 -1.10 -5.59 38.36
N ARG A 175 -1.66 -4.79 37.47
CA ARG A 175 -1.93 -5.17 36.06
C ARG A 175 -1.76 -4.03 35.11
N VAL A 176 -1.65 -4.35 33.84
CA VAL A 176 -1.68 -3.38 32.74
C VAL A 176 -3.14 -2.95 32.49
N ILE A 177 -3.40 -1.67 32.48
CA ILE A 177 -4.69 -1.07 32.18
C ILE A 177 -4.60 -0.20 30.94
N TYR A 178 -5.72 -0.05 30.23
CA TYR A 178 -5.86 0.93 29.16
C TYR A 178 -6.46 2.21 29.72
N GLN A 179 -5.87 3.33 29.38
CA GLN A 179 -6.36 4.66 29.74
C GLN A 179 -6.36 5.57 28.50
N PRO A 180 -7.15 6.67 28.48
CA PRO A 180 -7.04 7.67 27.44
C PRO A 180 -5.60 8.20 27.33
N VAL A 181 -5.14 8.45 26.11
CA VAL A 181 -3.78 8.94 25.87
C VAL A 181 -3.58 10.29 26.54
N THR A 182 -2.47 10.44 27.26
CA THR A 182 -2.07 11.69 27.92
C THR A 182 -0.89 12.38 27.23
N ILE A 183 -0.34 11.76 26.18
CA ILE A 183 0.80 12.26 25.43
C ILE A 183 0.36 13.45 24.58
N GLU A 184 0.90 14.63 24.84
CA GLU A 184 0.71 15.78 23.97
C GLU A 184 1.50 15.61 22.66
N PRO A 185 0.84 15.73 21.48
CA PRO A 185 1.52 15.66 20.19
C PRO A 185 2.57 16.77 20.10
N ARG A 186 3.83 16.40 19.87
CA ARG A 186 4.87 17.38 19.58
C ARG A 186 4.86 17.70 18.08
N GLU A 187 4.30 18.83 17.72
CA GLU A 187 4.48 19.41 16.38
C GLU A 187 5.86 20.05 16.28
N ILE A 188 6.90 19.24 16.09
CA ILE A 188 8.28 19.72 15.98
C ILE A 188 8.67 20.01 14.52
N THR A 189 7.78 19.80 13.57
CA THR A 189 8.11 20.05 12.16
C THR A 189 8.11 21.58 11.94
N PRO A 190 9.28 22.26 11.88
CA PRO A 190 9.30 23.62 11.43
C PRO A 190 8.74 23.63 10.00
N ARG A 191 7.66 24.34 9.78
CA ARG A 191 7.10 24.53 8.45
C ARG A 191 8.07 25.35 7.64
N VAL A 192 8.98 24.68 6.93
CA VAL A 192 9.89 25.34 6.00
C VAL A 192 9.03 25.76 4.79
N ILE A 193 8.68 27.04 4.72
CA ILE A 193 8.16 27.65 3.51
C ILE A 193 9.34 27.72 2.55
N ARG A 194 9.36 26.86 1.54
CA ARG A 194 10.32 26.97 0.44
C ARG A 194 9.85 28.10 -0.45
N GLU A 195 10.66 29.13 -0.59
CA GLU A 195 10.42 30.19 -1.58
C GLU A 195 10.49 29.62 -2.99
N GLU A 196 9.71 30.21 -3.92
CA GLU A 196 9.80 29.87 -5.34
C GLU A 196 11.27 30.01 -5.81
N GLY A 197 11.79 28.95 -6.45
CA GLY A 197 13.16 28.92 -6.92
C GLY A 197 14.20 28.35 -5.96
N TYR A 198 13.83 27.88 -4.76
CA TYR A 198 14.76 27.23 -3.85
C TYR A 198 15.34 25.96 -4.48
N GLY A 199 16.63 25.97 -4.76
CA GLY A 199 17.33 24.86 -5.43
C GLY A 199 17.40 24.93 -6.95
N ALA A 200 16.86 25.96 -7.59
CA ALA A 200 16.93 26.17 -9.04
C ALA A 200 18.30 26.66 -9.53
N GLY A 201 19.37 26.24 -8.93
CA GLY A 201 20.75 26.66 -9.29
C GLY A 201 21.82 25.66 -8.89
N ARG A 202 21.47 24.40 -8.66
CA ARG A 202 22.44 23.35 -8.35
C ARG A 202 22.33 22.18 -9.29
#